data_0d42b9c63c6a1b3082f28838820f4c9e
#
_entry.id   0d42b9c63c6a1b3082f28838820f4c9e
#
_cell.length_a   1.000
_cell.length_b   1.000
_cell.length_c   1.000
_cell.angle_alpha   90.00
_cell.angle_beta   90.00
_cell.angle_gamma   90.00
#
_symmetry.space_group_name_H-M   'P 1'
#
loop_
_entity.id
_entity.type
_entity.pdbx_description
1 polymer ?
#
loop_
_entity_poly.entity_id
_entity_poly.type
_entity_poly.pdbx_seq_one_letter_code
_entity_poly.pdbx_strand_id
1 'polypeptide(L)'
;GMTCEAAEEYYDSIGFYDYIHPLSKAKILKAQHPGYEISLQGIHAQRGVSCADCHMPYISEGGVKYTDHHITSPLANINRTCQTCHRQDAETLRQNVYERQQKVYDFRTHVEQQLKWSQFLRICAKDSGVGTMQ
;
A
#
# COMPACT_ATOMS: atom_id res chain seq x y z
N GLY A 1 -9.55 11.06 -12.15
CA GLY A 1 -8.21 10.98 -11.54
C GLY A 1 -7.35 10.01 -12.33
N MET A 2 -6.05 10.17 -12.28
CA MET A 2 -5.13 9.27 -12.97
C MET A 2 -5.08 7.94 -12.20
N THR A 3 -5.41 6.83 -12.85
CA THR A 3 -5.25 5.49 -12.28
C THR A 3 -3.79 5.02 -12.42
N CYS A 4 -3.40 3.97 -11.69
CA CYS A 4 -2.06 3.40 -11.84
C CYS A 4 -1.82 2.91 -13.28
N GLU A 5 -2.84 2.29 -13.89
CA GLU A 5 -2.79 1.82 -15.28
C GLU A 5 -2.58 2.97 -16.27
N ALA A 6 -3.32 4.07 -16.11
CA ALA A 6 -3.18 5.25 -16.97
C ALA A 6 -1.82 5.94 -16.79
N ALA A 7 -1.25 5.89 -15.59
CA ALA A 7 0.10 6.39 -15.33
C ALA A 7 1.16 5.52 -16.00
N GLU A 8 1.03 4.19 -15.90
CA GLU A 8 1.91 3.23 -16.55
C GLU A 8 1.90 3.39 -18.05
N GLU A 9 0.70 3.42 -18.67
CA GLU A 9 0.53 3.63 -20.10
C GLU A 9 1.17 4.96 -20.59
N TYR A 10 0.99 6.03 -19.82
CA TYR A 10 1.61 7.31 -20.12
C TYR A 10 3.14 7.23 -20.08
N TYR A 11 3.72 6.67 -19.02
CA TYR A 11 5.18 6.55 -18.90
C TYR A 11 5.78 5.62 -19.93
N ASP A 12 5.10 4.55 -20.30
CA ASP A 12 5.50 3.66 -21.37
C ASP A 12 5.49 4.38 -22.72
N SER A 13 4.47 5.22 -22.99
CA SER A 13 4.34 5.97 -24.23
C SER A 13 5.48 6.96 -24.48
N ILE A 14 6.04 7.53 -23.40
CA ILE A 14 7.18 8.46 -23.47
C ILE A 14 8.52 7.78 -23.21
N GLY A 15 8.53 6.48 -22.95
CA GLY A 15 9.73 5.69 -22.67
C GLY A 15 10.41 6.03 -21.34
N PHE A 16 9.67 6.61 -20.40
CA PHE A 16 10.21 7.01 -19.10
C PHE A 16 10.34 5.83 -18.14
N TYR A 17 11.42 5.82 -17.39
CA TYR A 17 11.65 4.92 -16.26
C TYR A 17 12.61 5.58 -15.26
N ASP A 18 12.45 5.28 -13.97
CA ASP A 18 13.30 5.84 -12.91
C ASP A 18 14.64 5.11 -12.81
N TYR A 19 14.64 3.80 -13.07
CA TYR A 19 15.78 2.97 -12.74
C TYR A 19 15.79 1.66 -13.55
N ILE A 20 16.99 1.20 -13.91
CA ILE A 20 17.19 -0.12 -14.51
C ILE A 20 17.74 -1.07 -13.46
N HIS A 21 17.02 -2.13 -13.18
CA HIS A 21 17.47 -3.12 -12.21
C HIS A 21 18.75 -3.82 -12.67
N PRO A 22 19.83 -3.82 -11.85
CA PRO A 22 21.15 -4.21 -12.31
C PRO A 22 21.25 -5.67 -12.77
N LEU A 23 20.48 -6.57 -12.18
CA LEU A 23 20.50 -7.99 -12.50
C LEU A 23 19.52 -8.37 -13.61
N SER A 24 18.25 -8.00 -13.46
CA SER A 24 17.20 -8.37 -14.41
C SER A 24 17.16 -7.50 -15.66
N LYS A 25 17.81 -6.32 -15.62
CA LYS A 25 17.73 -5.29 -16.67
C LYS A 25 16.31 -4.76 -16.91
N ALA A 26 15.38 -5.08 -16.01
CA ALA A 26 14.02 -4.55 -16.08
C ALA A 26 14.02 -3.05 -15.81
N LYS A 27 13.25 -2.32 -16.59
CA LYS A 27 12.93 -0.93 -16.34
C LYS A 27 11.96 -0.87 -15.17
N ILE A 28 12.29 -0.08 -14.17
CA ILE A 28 11.50 0.06 -12.94
C ILE A 28 10.95 1.48 -12.87
N LEU A 29 9.66 1.58 -12.65
CA LEU A 29 8.97 2.81 -12.36
C LEU A 29 8.65 2.86 -10.85
N LYS A 30 9.00 3.96 -10.20
CA LYS A 30 8.66 4.19 -8.81
C LYS A 30 7.29 4.86 -8.70
N ALA A 31 6.28 4.12 -8.27
CA ALA A 31 5.01 4.70 -7.86
C ALA A 31 5.22 5.47 -6.55
N GLN A 32 5.02 6.80 -6.58
CA GLN A 32 5.10 7.64 -5.38
C GLN A 32 3.70 7.91 -4.86
N HIS A 33 3.51 7.68 -3.54
CA HIS A 33 2.28 8.00 -2.83
C HIS A 33 0.99 7.38 -3.41
N PRO A 34 0.93 6.05 -3.67
CA PRO A 34 -0.26 5.41 -4.23
C PRO A 34 -1.42 5.29 -3.23
N GLY A 35 -1.32 5.95 -2.07
CA GLY A 35 -2.30 5.85 -0.99
C GLY A 35 -3.70 6.31 -1.38
N TYR A 36 -3.81 7.34 -2.22
CA TYR A 36 -5.09 7.84 -2.70
C TYR A 36 -5.75 6.84 -3.65
N GLU A 37 -5.03 6.37 -4.64
CA GLU A 37 -5.52 5.41 -5.64
C GLU A 37 -5.92 4.09 -4.99
N ILE A 38 -5.13 3.61 -4.03
CA ILE A 38 -5.44 2.40 -3.26
C ILE A 38 -6.70 2.62 -2.42
N SER A 39 -6.83 3.80 -1.78
CA SER A 39 -8.00 4.11 -0.96
C SER A 39 -9.30 4.12 -1.76
N LEU A 40 -9.27 4.60 -3.02
CA LEU A 40 -10.44 4.65 -3.90
C LEU A 40 -11.03 3.26 -4.22
N GLN A 41 -10.22 2.21 -4.16
CA GLN A 41 -10.65 0.83 -4.36
C GLN A 41 -11.34 0.24 -3.11
N GLY A 42 -11.18 0.89 -1.96
CA GLY A 42 -11.71 0.43 -0.68
C GLY A 42 -13.18 0.79 -0.46
N ILE A 43 -13.87 -0.05 0.34
CA ILE A 43 -15.29 0.17 0.67
C ILE A 43 -15.54 1.51 1.37
N HIS A 44 -14.60 2.02 2.14
CA HIS A 44 -14.73 3.30 2.84
C HIS A 44 -14.84 4.46 1.83
N ALA A 45 -13.96 4.51 0.84
CA ALA A 45 -14.02 5.54 -0.20
C ALA A 45 -15.31 5.42 -1.05
N GLN A 46 -15.73 4.21 -1.39
CA GLN A 46 -16.99 3.95 -2.09
C GLN A 46 -18.23 4.41 -1.30
N ARG A 47 -18.11 4.51 0.02
CA ARG A 47 -19.16 5.03 0.93
C ARG A 47 -18.98 6.50 1.28
N GLY A 48 -18.04 7.21 0.62
CA GLY A 48 -17.79 8.63 0.82
C GLY A 48 -16.98 8.97 2.06
N VAL A 49 -16.34 7.99 2.69
CA VAL A 49 -15.43 8.23 3.83
C VAL A 49 -14.08 8.71 3.29
N SER A 50 -13.67 9.88 3.74
CA SER A 50 -12.41 10.50 3.34
C SER A 50 -11.24 10.11 4.25
N CYS A 51 -10.03 10.43 3.82
CA CYS A 51 -8.83 10.24 4.66
C CYS A 51 -8.93 11.03 5.97
N ALA A 52 -9.52 12.24 5.92
CA ALA A 52 -9.69 13.10 7.08
C ALA A 52 -10.63 12.53 8.14
N ASP A 53 -11.67 11.79 7.74
CA ASP A 53 -12.62 11.18 8.68
C ASP A 53 -11.93 10.18 9.63
N CYS A 54 -10.86 9.53 9.15
CA CYS A 54 -10.07 8.60 9.94
C CYS A 54 -8.84 9.25 10.58
N HIS A 55 -8.12 10.12 9.86
CA HIS A 55 -6.86 10.70 10.31
C HIS A 55 -7.02 12.03 11.06
N MET A 56 -8.16 12.68 10.94
CA MET A 56 -8.48 13.95 11.58
C MET A 56 -9.88 13.90 12.20
N PRO A 57 -10.11 12.98 13.17
CA PRO A 57 -11.44 12.82 13.77
C PRO A 57 -11.89 14.10 14.49
N TYR A 58 -13.19 14.25 14.65
CA TYR A 58 -13.73 15.34 15.42
C TYR A 58 -13.44 15.17 16.92
N ILE A 59 -13.00 16.25 17.54
CA ILE A 59 -12.86 16.39 18.98
C ILE A 59 -13.72 17.56 19.47
N SER A 60 -14.05 17.55 20.75
CA SER A 60 -14.84 18.59 21.39
C SER A 60 -14.14 19.05 22.66
N GLU A 61 -13.90 20.34 22.76
CA GLU A 61 -13.24 20.95 23.89
C GLU A 61 -13.94 22.29 24.21
N GLY A 62 -14.27 22.52 25.48
CA GLY A 62 -14.96 23.73 25.91
C GLY A 62 -16.28 24.01 25.19
N GLY A 63 -16.99 22.97 24.71
CA GLY A 63 -18.23 23.11 23.94
C GLY A 63 -18.03 23.42 22.44
N VAL A 64 -16.81 23.56 21.99
CA VAL A 64 -16.48 23.74 20.55
C VAL A 64 -16.08 22.41 19.93
N LYS A 65 -16.68 22.09 18.78
CA LYS A 65 -16.36 20.91 17.98
C LYS A 65 -15.45 21.30 16.83
N TYR A 66 -14.31 20.62 16.68
CA TYR A 66 -13.35 20.84 15.59
C TYR A 66 -12.65 19.55 15.22
N THR A 67 -11.96 19.53 14.08
CA THR A 67 -11.17 18.38 13.62
C THR A 67 -9.81 18.36 14.30
N ASP A 68 -9.38 17.19 14.75
CA ASP A 68 -8.05 16.98 15.32
C ASP A 68 -7.00 17.01 14.22
N HIS A 69 -6.14 18.04 14.23
CA HIS A 69 -5.08 18.20 13.24
C HIS A 69 -3.76 17.51 13.63
N HIS A 70 -3.74 16.78 14.74
CA HIS A 70 -2.64 15.90 15.10
C HIS A 70 -2.78 14.61 14.30
N ILE A 71 -2.31 14.61 13.07
CA ILE A 71 -2.42 13.45 12.16
C ILE A 71 -1.70 12.25 12.76
N THR A 72 -2.47 11.31 13.27
CA THR A 72 -1.99 10.08 13.89
C THR A 72 -2.61 8.85 13.22
N SER A 73 -2.11 7.66 13.57
CA SER A 73 -2.76 6.43 13.15
C SER A 73 -4.19 6.36 13.72
N PRO A 74 -5.20 6.05 12.91
CA PRO A 74 -6.57 5.83 13.39
C PRO A 74 -6.66 4.77 14.49
N LEU A 75 -5.74 3.81 14.51
CA LEU A 75 -5.66 2.77 15.55
C LEU A 75 -5.31 3.31 16.96
N ALA A 76 -4.72 4.51 17.02
CA ALA A 76 -4.48 5.17 18.30
C ALA A 76 -5.76 5.77 18.91
N ASN A 77 -6.77 6.04 18.09
CA ASN A 77 -8.00 6.72 18.48
C ASN A 77 -9.26 6.00 17.94
N ILE A 78 -9.32 4.67 18.04
CA ILE A 78 -10.39 3.84 17.47
C ILE A 78 -11.79 4.31 17.87
N ASN A 79 -11.96 4.77 19.11
CA ASN A 79 -13.22 5.28 19.63
C ASN A 79 -13.72 6.57 18.94
N ARG A 80 -12.81 7.38 18.42
CA ARG A 80 -13.14 8.63 17.73
C ARG A 80 -13.13 8.48 16.20
N THR A 81 -12.51 7.44 15.71
CA THR A 81 -12.36 7.15 14.27
C THR A 81 -13.31 6.03 13.85
N CYS A 82 -12.96 4.78 14.12
CA CYS A 82 -13.70 3.61 13.65
C CYS A 82 -15.09 3.48 14.30
N GLN A 83 -15.20 3.71 15.62
CA GLN A 83 -16.45 3.52 16.37
C GLN A 83 -17.49 4.62 16.14
N THR A 84 -17.18 5.65 15.34
CA THR A 84 -18.21 6.58 14.85
C THR A 84 -19.20 5.91 13.91
N CYS A 85 -18.77 4.86 13.23
CA CYS A 85 -19.58 4.08 12.28
C CYS A 85 -19.70 2.60 12.67
N HIS A 86 -18.64 2.00 13.25
CA HIS A 86 -18.58 0.61 13.62
C HIS A 86 -19.01 0.38 15.07
N ARG A 87 -19.81 -0.67 15.31
CA ARG A 87 -20.36 -1.01 16.63
C ARG A 87 -19.51 -2.03 17.40
N GLN A 88 -18.52 -2.63 16.74
CA GLN A 88 -17.60 -3.56 17.39
C GLN A 88 -16.76 -2.84 18.45
N ASP A 89 -16.27 -3.59 19.43
CA ASP A 89 -15.32 -3.07 20.41
C ASP A 89 -13.98 -2.71 19.76
N ALA A 90 -13.23 -1.85 20.45
CA ALA A 90 -11.98 -1.30 19.89
C ALA A 90 -10.92 -2.39 19.64
N GLU A 91 -10.89 -3.43 20.46
CA GLU A 91 -9.91 -4.50 20.29
C GLU A 91 -10.23 -5.37 19.07
N THR A 92 -11.48 -5.72 18.86
CA THR A 92 -11.94 -6.42 17.66
C THR A 92 -11.61 -5.64 16.40
N LEU A 93 -11.85 -4.33 16.39
CA LEU A 93 -11.51 -3.48 15.25
C LEU A 93 -10.00 -3.41 14.99
N ARG A 94 -9.20 -3.29 16.04
CA ARG A 94 -7.74 -3.29 15.97
C ARG A 94 -7.21 -4.61 15.42
N GLN A 95 -7.71 -5.71 15.93
CA GLN A 95 -7.32 -7.04 15.50
C GLN A 95 -7.65 -7.29 14.01
N ASN A 96 -8.81 -6.87 13.55
CA ASN A 96 -9.19 -6.94 12.13
C ASN A 96 -8.20 -6.20 11.22
N VAL A 97 -7.66 -5.06 11.66
CA VAL A 97 -6.64 -4.33 10.90
C VAL A 97 -5.32 -5.08 10.91
N TYR A 98 -4.88 -5.57 12.07
CA TYR A 98 -3.62 -6.31 12.20
C TYR A 98 -3.62 -7.59 11.36
N GLU A 99 -4.72 -8.32 11.34
CA GLU A 99 -4.85 -9.52 10.51
C GLU A 99 -4.71 -9.21 9.00
N ARG A 100 -5.25 -8.08 8.55
CA ARG A 100 -5.09 -7.63 7.16
C ARG A 100 -3.66 -7.22 6.86
N GLN A 101 -3.03 -6.48 7.77
CA GLN A 101 -1.63 -6.10 7.65
C GLN A 101 -0.72 -7.33 7.63
N GLN A 102 -1.01 -8.32 8.47
CA GLN A 102 -0.24 -9.57 8.50
C GLN A 102 -0.35 -10.33 7.16
N LYS A 103 -1.54 -10.44 6.59
CA LYS A 103 -1.72 -11.06 5.26
C LYS A 103 -0.89 -10.37 4.17
N VAL A 104 -0.84 -9.03 4.18
CA VAL A 104 -0.02 -8.27 3.23
C VAL A 104 1.46 -8.52 3.48
N TYR A 105 1.88 -8.54 4.74
CA TYR A 105 3.26 -8.84 5.12
C TYR A 105 3.69 -10.24 4.68
N ASP A 106 2.86 -11.25 4.93
CA ASP A 106 3.13 -12.64 4.54
C ASP A 106 3.24 -12.77 3.02
N PHE A 107 2.33 -12.14 2.29
CA PHE A 107 2.38 -12.11 0.83
C PHE A 107 3.65 -11.43 0.31
N ARG A 108 4.02 -10.28 0.86
CA ARG A 108 5.27 -9.59 0.51
C ARG A 108 6.49 -10.50 0.76
N THR A 109 6.54 -11.14 1.93
CA THR A 109 7.63 -12.04 2.29
C THR A 109 7.74 -13.22 1.32
N HIS A 110 6.59 -13.79 0.94
CA HIS A 110 6.55 -14.85 -0.06
C HIS A 110 7.12 -14.39 -1.41
N VAL A 111 6.70 -13.24 -1.90
CA VAL A 111 7.20 -12.67 -3.17
C VAL A 111 8.71 -12.40 -3.09
N GLU A 112 9.19 -11.83 -1.99
CA GLU A 112 10.63 -11.58 -1.77
C GLU A 112 11.44 -12.89 -1.80
N GLN A 113 10.92 -13.97 -1.23
CA GLN A 113 11.56 -15.28 -1.28
C GLN A 113 11.62 -15.82 -2.71
N GLN A 114 10.54 -15.72 -3.48
CA GLN A 114 10.52 -16.14 -4.88
C GLN A 114 11.52 -15.36 -5.72
N LEU A 115 11.64 -14.06 -5.51
CA LEU A 115 12.63 -13.23 -6.19
C LEU A 115 14.07 -13.64 -5.85
N LYS A 116 14.37 -13.93 -4.60
CA LYS A 116 15.69 -14.44 -4.18
C LYS A 116 16.01 -15.78 -4.85
N TRP A 117 15.05 -16.69 -4.90
CA TRP A 117 15.21 -17.97 -5.58
C TRP A 117 15.47 -17.81 -7.08
N SER A 118 14.74 -16.95 -7.76
CA SER A 118 14.94 -16.70 -9.18
C SER A 118 16.33 -16.09 -9.49
N GLN A 119 16.83 -15.23 -8.62
CA GLN A 119 18.18 -14.69 -8.71
C GLN A 119 19.23 -15.77 -8.50
N PHE A 120 19.06 -16.62 -7.48
CA PHE A 120 19.97 -17.76 -7.22
C PHE A 120 20.02 -18.71 -8.39
N LEU A 121 18.89 -19.11 -8.97
CA LEU A 121 18.83 -19.99 -10.14
C LEU A 121 19.53 -19.38 -11.36
N ARG A 122 19.43 -18.07 -11.57
CA ARG A 122 20.15 -17.38 -12.67
C ARG A 122 21.67 -17.37 -12.47
N ILE A 123 22.13 -17.25 -11.23
CA ILE A 123 23.54 -17.30 -10.90
C ILE A 123 24.07 -18.72 -11.18
N CYS A 124 23.40 -19.74 -10.65
CA CYS A 124 23.78 -21.15 -10.88
C CYS A 124 23.77 -21.54 -12.37
N ALA A 125 22.78 -21.04 -13.15
CA ALA A 125 22.72 -21.30 -14.59
C ALA A 125 23.88 -20.66 -15.36
N LYS A 126 24.37 -19.49 -14.93
CA LYS A 126 25.57 -18.87 -15.51
C LYS A 126 26.85 -19.66 -15.23
N ASP A 127 26.99 -20.15 -13.98
CA ASP A 127 28.17 -20.91 -13.56
C ASP A 127 28.21 -22.31 -14.18
N SER A 128 27.07 -22.89 -14.56
CA SER A 128 26.98 -24.21 -15.22
C SER A 128 27.17 -24.19 -16.74
N GLY A 129 27.43 -23.06 -17.35
CA GLY A 129 27.74 -22.96 -18.79
C GLY A 129 26.61 -23.36 -19.74
N VAL A 130 25.38 -23.51 -19.22
CA VAL A 130 24.20 -23.77 -20.08
C VAL A 130 23.83 -22.48 -20.80
N GLY A 131 24.28 -22.38 -22.04
CA GLY A 131 24.00 -21.26 -22.90
C GLY A 131 22.50 -21.04 -23.04
N THR A 132 22.08 -19.80 -22.85
CA THR A 132 20.75 -19.34 -23.21
C THR A 132 20.54 -19.57 -24.71
N MET A 133 19.68 -20.53 -25.03
CA MET A 133 19.10 -20.58 -26.38
C MET A 133 18.32 -19.29 -26.60
N GLN A 134 18.63 -18.60 -27.66
CA GLN A 134 17.95 -17.41 -28.18
C GLN A 134 16.51 -17.74 -28.56
#